data_42efb1956721b79ae1518b33cb5667a4
#
_entry.id   42efb1956721b79ae1518b33cb5667a4
#
_cell.length_a   1.000
_cell.length_b   1.000
_cell.length_c   1.000
_cell.angle_alpha   90.00
_cell.angle_beta   90.00
_cell.angle_gamma   90.00
#
_symmetry.space_group_name_H-M   'P 1'
#
loop_
_entity.id
_entity.type
_entity.pdbx_description
1 polymer ?
#
loop_
_entity_poly.entity_id
_entity_poly.type
_entity_poly.pdbx_seq_one_letter_code
_entity_poly.pdbx_strand_id
1 'polypeptide(L)'
;MEAILRAILDDDRPKVRKLLGADPRLATSLIETARLYQSKICHWIYVGDTALHLAAAGHRVELVQLLLTAGADPNATTNHRRSGPLHYAADGYITGPVWDPRRQVATIRCLLRAGAEINAQDKNGAAPLHRATRTRCAAAVKCLLAAGSDARLRNKSGSTPFHLAVQDTGRGGSGADVARAAQRQIIRQFLSFGLTPALKDGKGKTVLDSARSSWIRNMLSENPADPG
;
A
#
# COMPACT_ATOMS: atom_id res chain seq x y z
N MET A 1 11.93 -4.96 -22.32
CA MET A 1 11.37 -5.07 -20.97
C MET A 1 12.40 -5.52 -19.91
N GLU A 2 13.09 -6.66 -20.03
CA GLU A 2 13.99 -7.18 -18.98
C GLU A 2 15.10 -6.18 -18.55
N ALA A 3 15.69 -5.45 -19.48
CA ALA A 3 16.76 -4.49 -19.19
C ALA A 3 16.30 -3.33 -18.28
N ILE A 4 15.09 -2.79 -18.50
CA ILE A 4 14.57 -1.72 -17.66
C ILE A 4 14.14 -2.23 -16.29
N LEU A 5 13.55 -3.43 -16.19
CA LEU A 5 13.22 -4.05 -14.91
C LEU A 5 14.45 -4.28 -14.04
N ARG A 6 15.54 -4.79 -14.64
CA ARG A 6 16.80 -4.95 -13.93
C ARG A 6 17.40 -3.63 -13.47
N ALA A 7 17.37 -2.59 -14.30
CA ALA A 7 17.82 -1.25 -13.93
C ALA A 7 16.98 -0.65 -12.79
N ILE A 8 15.65 -0.89 -12.77
CA ILE A 8 14.78 -0.47 -11.66
C ILE A 8 15.13 -1.23 -10.36
N LEU A 9 15.39 -2.53 -10.43
CA LEU A 9 15.81 -3.32 -9.27
C LEU A 9 17.11 -2.81 -8.66
N ASP A 10 18.06 -2.40 -9.53
CA ASP A 10 19.37 -1.91 -9.12
C ASP A 10 19.35 -0.42 -8.69
N ASP A 11 18.20 0.27 -8.78
CA ASP A 11 18.05 1.72 -8.61
C ASP A 11 18.99 2.52 -9.54
N ASP A 12 19.27 1.96 -10.73
CA ASP A 12 20.15 2.57 -11.75
C ASP A 12 19.39 3.60 -12.58
N ARG A 13 19.28 4.80 -12.02
CA ARG A 13 18.55 5.93 -12.60
C ARG A 13 19.12 6.39 -13.95
N PRO A 14 20.45 6.51 -14.14
CA PRO A 14 21.03 6.84 -15.44
C PRO A 14 20.65 5.83 -16.51
N LYS A 15 20.70 4.54 -16.21
CA LYS A 15 20.35 3.47 -17.14
C LYS A 15 18.85 3.49 -17.49
N VAL A 16 17.96 3.69 -16.51
CA VAL A 16 16.51 3.83 -16.76
C VAL A 16 16.25 5.02 -17.69
N ARG A 17 16.86 6.17 -17.41
CA ARG A 17 16.73 7.36 -18.26
C ARG A 17 17.22 7.11 -19.70
N LYS A 18 18.37 6.45 -19.87
CA LYS A 18 18.89 6.08 -21.18
C LYS A 18 17.94 5.15 -21.93
N LEU A 19 17.40 4.13 -21.26
CA LEU A 19 16.48 3.16 -21.88
C LEU A 19 15.17 3.81 -22.28
N LEU A 20 14.58 4.67 -21.44
CA LEU A 20 13.36 5.42 -21.76
C LEU A 20 13.57 6.45 -22.87
N GLY A 21 14.76 7.08 -22.95
CA GLY A 21 15.12 7.97 -24.05
C GLY A 21 15.27 7.25 -25.40
N ALA A 22 15.72 5.99 -25.38
CA ALA A 22 15.84 5.17 -26.58
C ALA A 22 14.49 4.55 -27.01
N ASP A 23 13.65 4.14 -26.06
CA ASP A 23 12.31 3.59 -26.32
C ASP A 23 11.33 4.00 -25.21
N PRO A 24 10.59 5.10 -25.37
CA PRO A 24 9.60 5.56 -24.38
C PRO A 24 8.48 4.55 -24.10
N ARG A 25 8.17 3.64 -25.04
CA ARG A 25 7.14 2.61 -24.87
C ARG A 25 7.44 1.66 -23.71
N LEU A 26 8.70 1.57 -23.25
CA LEU A 26 9.06 0.81 -22.07
C LEU A 26 8.35 1.28 -20.79
N ALA A 27 7.89 2.53 -20.74
CA ALA A 27 7.12 3.07 -19.63
C ALA A 27 5.71 2.45 -19.51
N THR A 28 5.12 2.07 -20.63
CA THR A 28 3.75 1.54 -20.74
C THR A 28 3.69 0.04 -21.05
N SER A 29 4.82 -0.55 -21.44
CA SER A 29 4.90 -1.98 -21.80
C SER A 29 4.56 -2.89 -20.62
N LEU A 30 3.83 -3.96 -20.91
CA LEU A 30 3.38 -4.93 -19.91
C LEU A 30 4.45 -5.98 -19.62
N ILE A 31 4.50 -6.44 -18.40
CA ILE A 31 5.36 -7.55 -17.95
C ILE A 31 4.67 -8.86 -18.32
N GLU A 32 5.37 -9.72 -19.04
CA GLU A 32 4.85 -10.99 -19.54
C GLU A 32 5.09 -12.17 -18.60
N THR A 33 6.04 -12.05 -17.67
CA THR A 33 6.41 -13.15 -16.76
C THR A 33 6.36 -12.68 -15.31
N ALA A 34 5.54 -13.34 -14.50
CA ALA A 34 5.46 -13.07 -13.08
C ALA A 34 6.73 -13.51 -12.34
N ARG A 35 7.23 -12.68 -11.43
CA ARG A 35 8.41 -12.96 -10.60
C ARG A 35 8.28 -12.41 -9.19
N LEU A 36 8.87 -13.12 -8.22
CA LEU A 36 9.08 -12.63 -6.87
C LEU A 36 10.49 -12.06 -6.73
N TYR A 37 10.58 -10.79 -6.36
CA TYR A 37 11.85 -10.11 -6.09
C TYR A 37 12.08 -10.03 -4.57
N GLN A 38 12.76 -11.04 -4.00
CA GLN A 38 12.93 -11.16 -2.55
C GLN A 38 14.03 -10.27 -1.96
N SER A 39 15.11 -10.04 -2.69
CA SER A 39 16.32 -9.41 -2.15
C SER A 39 16.32 -7.88 -2.21
N LYS A 40 15.67 -7.29 -3.22
CA LYS A 40 15.76 -5.85 -3.52
C LYS A 40 14.44 -5.10 -3.33
N ILE A 41 13.30 -5.78 -3.47
CA ILE A 41 11.96 -5.17 -3.44
C ILE A 41 11.00 -5.92 -2.52
N CYS A 42 11.21 -7.22 -2.27
CA CYS A 42 10.35 -8.09 -1.45
C CYS A 42 8.88 -8.07 -1.90
N HIS A 43 8.63 -8.07 -3.21
CA HIS A 43 7.29 -8.02 -3.77
C HIS A 43 7.14 -8.94 -4.99
N TRP A 44 5.92 -9.49 -5.18
CA TRP A 44 5.53 -10.16 -6.41
C TRP A 44 5.17 -9.12 -7.47
N ILE A 45 5.70 -9.32 -8.67
CA ILE A 45 5.32 -8.63 -9.89
C ILE A 45 4.61 -9.65 -10.77
N TYR A 46 3.47 -9.27 -11.30
CA TYR A 46 2.57 -10.17 -12.01
C TYR A 46 2.57 -9.88 -13.51
N VAL A 47 2.10 -10.84 -14.29
CA VAL A 47 1.78 -10.63 -15.71
C VAL A 47 0.77 -9.50 -15.82
N GLY A 48 1.01 -8.57 -16.75
CA GLY A 48 0.20 -7.36 -16.92
C GLY A 48 0.59 -6.18 -16.03
N ASP A 49 1.56 -6.34 -15.12
CA ASP A 49 2.19 -5.19 -14.45
C ASP A 49 3.06 -4.40 -15.42
N THR A 50 3.39 -3.17 -15.08
CA THR A 50 4.30 -2.29 -15.81
C THR A 50 5.58 -2.03 -15.02
N ALA A 51 6.56 -1.39 -15.65
CA ALA A 51 7.76 -0.89 -14.97
C ALA A 51 7.41 0.03 -13.76
N LEU A 52 6.31 0.79 -13.86
CA LEU A 52 5.83 1.65 -12.77
C LEU A 52 5.37 0.85 -11.54
N HIS A 53 4.73 -0.32 -11.71
CA HIS A 53 4.39 -1.20 -10.58
C HIS A 53 5.64 -1.67 -9.84
N LEU A 54 6.68 -2.07 -10.57
CA LEU A 54 7.96 -2.51 -9.98
C LEU A 54 8.66 -1.38 -9.22
N ALA A 55 8.73 -0.18 -9.80
CA ALA A 55 9.32 0.99 -9.17
C ALA A 55 8.54 1.40 -7.91
N ALA A 56 7.19 1.34 -7.96
CA ALA A 56 6.30 1.62 -6.84
C ALA A 56 6.47 0.60 -5.70
N ALA A 57 6.52 -0.70 -6.02
CA ALA A 57 6.76 -1.77 -5.05
C ALA A 57 8.12 -1.64 -4.35
N GLY A 58 9.12 -1.13 -5.06
CA GLY A 58 10.47 -0.88 -4.51
C GLY A 58 10.62 0.46 -3.81
N HIS A 59 9.57 1.27 -3.75
CA HIS A 59 9.60 2.64 -3.21
C HIS A 59 10.71 3.50 -3.85
N ARG A 60 10.92 3.35 -5.17
CA ARG A 60 11.96 4.04 -5.96
C ARG A 60 11.43 5.37 -6.49
N VAL A 61 11.34 6.39 -5.65
CA VAL A 61 10.64 7.66 -5.91
C VAL A 61 11.08 8.30 -7.23
N GLU A 62 12.39 8.41 -7.46
CA GLU A 62 12.92 9.07 -8.66
C GLU A 62 12.67 8.25 -9.92
N LEU A 63 12.67 6.91 -9.82
CA LEU A 63 12.32 6.03 -10.94
C LEU A 63 10.82 6.10 -11.24
N VAL A 64 9.96 6.17 -10.22
CA VAL A 64 8.52 6.44 -10.38
C VAL A 64 8.33 7.75 -11.14
N GLN A 65 9.05 8.81 -10.76
CA GLN A 65 8.96 10.11 -11.43
C GLN A 65 9.44 10.05 -12.89
N LEU A 66 10.55 9.38 -13.18
CA LEU A 66 11.04 9.18 -14.54
C LEU A 66 10.03 8.44 -15.43
N LEU A 67 9.44 7.37 -14.91
CA LEU A 67 8.44 6.57 -15.64
C LEU A 67 7.16 7.36 -15.89
N LEU A 68 6.67 8.12 -14.91
CA LEU A 68 5.50 8.99 -15.09
C LEU A 68 5.75 10.09 -16.12
N THR A 69 6.94 10.71 -16.10
CA THR A 69 7.35 11.71 -17.11
C THR A 69 7.45 11.09 -18.51
N ALA A 70 7.80 9.80 -18.60
CA ALA A 70 7.84 9.06 -19.88
C ALA A 70 6.46 8.53 -20.32
N GLY A 71 5.37 8.89 -19.63
CA GLY A 71 4.00 8.55 -20.03
C GLY A 71 3.46 7.27 -19.39
N ALA A 72 4.07 6.74 -18.31
CA ALA A 72 3.47 5.64 -17.57
C ALA A 72 2.14 6.07 -16.94
N ASP A 73 1.12 5.22 -17.06
CA ASP A 73 -0.19 5.44 -16.46
C ASP A 73 -0.15 5.15 -14.95
N PRO A 74 -0.40 6.15 -14.06
CA PRO A 74 -0.45 5.95 -12.62
C PRO A 74 -1.61 5.06 -12.16
N ASN A 75 -2.58 4.80 -13.04
CA ASN A 75 -3.77 3.99 -12.79
C ASN A 75 -3.78 2.66 -13.57
N ALA A 76 -2.65 2.24 -14.14
CA ALA A 76 -2.56 0.98 -14.86
C ALA A 76 -3.01 -0.20 -13.99
N THR A 77 -4.01 -0.97 -14.44
CA THR A 77 -4.62 -2.11 -13.71
C THR A 77 -4.76 -3.36 -14.58
N THR A 78 -3.88 -3.51 -15.57
CA THR A 78 -3.91 -4.58 -16.56
C THR A 78 -3.53 -5.96 -16.02
N ASN A 79 -2.96 -6.02 -14.81
CA ASN A 79 -2.66 -7.29 -14.15
C ASN A 79 -3.94 -8.01 -13.66
N HIS A 80 -3.85 -9.35 -13.52
CA HIS A 80 -5.00 -10.17 -13.10
C HIS A 80 -5.57 -9.83 -11.72
N ARG A 81 -4.84 -9.08 -10.90
CA ARG A 81 -5.28 -8.58 -9.58
C ARG A 81 -6.01 -7.25 -9.68
N ARG A 82 -5.96 -6.59 -10.83
CA ARG A 82 -6.48 -5.23 -11.03
C ARG A 82 -5.93 -4.24 -9.99
N SER A 83 -4.67 -4.42 -9.63
CA SER A 83 -3.97 -3.59 -8.65
C SER A 83 -3.14 -2.56 -9.38
N GLY A 84 -3.39 -1.28 -9.17
CA GLY A 84 -2.57 -0.21 -9.75
C GLY A 84 -1.27 0.05 -8.95
N PRO A 85 -0.37 0.89 -9.48
CA PRO A 85 0.91 1.22 -8.84
C PRO A 85 0.78 1.74 -7.40
N LEU A 86 -0.31 2.46 -7.07
CA LEU A 86 -0.55 2.96 -5.72
C LEU A 86 -0.81 1.84 -4.70
N HIS A 87 -1.42 0.72 -5.13
CA HIS A 87 -1.56 -0.47 -4.27
C HIS A 87 -0.19 -1.06 -3.92
N TYR A 88 0.74 -1.09 -4.89
CA TYR A 88 2.10 -1.60 -4.70
C TYR A 88 2.91 -0.67 -3.79
N ALA A 89 2.80 0.66 -3.99
CA ALA A 89 3.45 1.64 -3.11
C ALA A 89 2.93 1.58 -1.67
N ALA A 90 1.64 1.25 -1.48
CA ALA A 90 1.03 1.12 -0.17
C ALA A 90 1.43 -0.16 0.58
N ASP A 91 1.81 -1.22 -0.15
CA ASP A 91 2.36 -2.44 0.45
C ASP A 91 3.79 -2.19 0.97
N GLY A 92 4.15 -2.83 2.09
CA GLY A 92 5.49 -2.78 2.63
C GLY A 92 5.80 -4.00 3.49
N TYR A 93 7.09 -4.34 3.60
CA TYR A 93 7.57 -5.39 4.49
C TYR A 93 8.37 -4.74 5.63
N ILE A 94 7.66 -4.29 6.67
CA ILE A 94 8.19 -3.44 7.76
C ILE A 94 9.36 -4.05 8.55
N THR A 95 9.56 -5.36 8.46
CA THR A 95 10.70 -6.08 9.05
C THR A 95 11.78 -6.39 8.01
N GLY A 96 11.58 -5.98 6.76
CA GLY A 96 12.53 -6.20 5.67
C GLY A 96 13.70 -5.23 5.72
N PRO A 97 14.90 -5.67 5.33
CA PRO A 97 16.13 -4.87 5.45
C PRO A 97 16.17 -3.66 4.52
N VAL A 98 15.33 -3.65 3.49
CA VAL A 98 15.31 -2.58 2.47
C VAL A 98 14.12 -1.63 2.59
N TRP A 99 13.21 -1.87 3.56
CA TRP A 99 12.04 -1.03 3.72
C TRP A 99 12.38 0.28 4.44
N ASP A 100 11.95 1.39 3.84
CA ASP A 100 12.09 2.74 4.37
C ASP A 100 10.72 3.46 4.31
N PRO A 101 10.11 3.80 5.46
CA PRO A 101 8.82 4.48 5.51
C PRO A 101 8.83 5.86 4.86
N ARG A 102 9.98 6.56 4.83
CA ARG A 102 10.09 7.88 4.19
C ARG A 102 10.01 7.75 2.68
N ARG A 103 10.74 6.77 2.10
CA ARG A 103 10.68 6.46 0.67
C ARG A 103 9.29 5.98 0.26
N GLN A 104 8.65 5.14 1.08
CA GLN A 104 7.28 4.68 0.84
C GLN A 104 6.31 5.86 0.76
N VAL A 105 6.31 6.76 1.73
CA VAL A 105 5.46 7.95 1.75
C VAL A 105 5.74 8.87 0.57
N ALA A 106 7.01 9.08 0.22
CA ALA A 106 7.39 9.91 -0.92
C ALA A 106 6.88 9.32 -2.24
N THR A 107 6.95 7.97 -2.40
CA THR A 107 6.40 7.27 -3.57
C THR A 107 4.88 7.41 -3.66
N ILE A 108 4.15 7.20 -2.55
CA ILE A 108 2.70 7.40 -2.49
C ILE A 108 2.34 8.82 -2.92
N ARG A 109 3.00 9.85 -2.35
CA ARG A 109 2.76 11.25 -2.70
C ARG A 109 3.08 11.55 -4.18
N CYS A 110 4.12 10.94 -4.73
CA CYS A 110 4.49 11.10 -6.14
C CYS A 110 3.37 10.58 -7.06
N LEU A 111 2.86 9.36 -6.78
CA LEU A 111 1.77 8.76 -7.54
C LEU A 111 0.46 9.56 -7.42
N LEU A 112 0.11 10.01 -6.21
CA LEU A 112 -1.09 10.82 -5.99
C LEU A 112 -1.04 12.16 -6.75
N ARG A 113 0.12 12.83 -6.76
CA ARG A 113 0.32 14.06 -7.55
C ARG A 113 0.22 13.82 -9.04
N ALA A 114 0.52 12.62 -9.51
CA ALA A 114 0.37 12.21 -10.91
C ALA A 114 -1.06 11.75 -11.25
N GLY A 115 -2.02 11.85 -10.33
CA GLY A 115 -3.42 11.49 -10.57
C GLY A 115 -3.75 10.03 -10.27
N ALA A 116 -2.95 9.32 -9.46
CA ALA A 116 -3.34 7.98 -9.01
C ALA A 116 -4.62 8.04 -8.17
N GLU A 117 -5.58 7.18 -8.51
CA GLU A 117 -6.86 7.07 -7.82
C GLU A 117 -6.67 6.50 -6.41
N ILE A 118 -6.83 7.37 -5.39
CA ILE A 118 -6.55 7.06 -3.99
C ILE A 118 -7.42 5.94 -3.43
N ASN A 119 -8.65 5.80 -3.93
CA ASN A 119 -9.66 4.83 -3.51
C ASN A 119 -9.90 3.71 -4.53
N ALA A 120 -9.01 3.57 -5.53
CA ALA A 120 -9.10 2.46 -6.48
C ALA A 120 -9.14 1.12 -5.75
N GLN A 121 -10.07 0.24 -6.16
CA GLN A 121 -10.21 -1.08 -5.56
C GLN A 121 -9.65 -2.17 -6.48
N ASP A 122 -8.80 -3.03 -5.93
CA ASP A 122 -8.27 -4.20 -6.64
C ASP A 122 -9.35 -5.29 -6.83
N LYS A 123 -8.99 -6.42 -7.45
CA LYS A 123 -9.89 -7.56 -7.67
C LYS A 123 -10.58 -8.05 -6.39
N ASN A 124 -9.97 -7.85 -5.23
CA ASN A 124 -10.52 -8.24 -3.92
C ASN A 124 -11.27 -7.10 -3.23
N GLY A 125 -11.50 -5.99 -3.93
CA GLY A 125 -12.11 -4.79 -3.36
C GLY A 125 -11.21 -4.04 -2.38
N ALA A 126 -9.93 -4.39 -2.30
CA ALA A 126 -9.00 -3.72 -1.41
C ALA A 126 -8.46 -2.45 -2.06
N ALA A 127 -8.63 -1.31 -1.40
CA ALA A 127 -8.00 -0.04 -1.75
C ALA A 127 -6.56 0.03 -1.20
N PRO A 128 -5.71 0.99 -1.64
CA PRO A 128 -4.36 1.17 -1.11
C PRO A 128 -4.31 1.26 0.42
N LEU A 129 -5.28 1.93 1.04
CA LEU A 129 -5.38 2.03 2.51
C LEU A 129 -5.58 0.66 3.19
N HIS A 130 -6.35 -0.25 2.60
CA HIS A 130 -6.47 -1.63 3.09
C HIS A 130 -5.10 -2.34 3.07
N ARG A 131 -4.31 -2.14 2.02
CA ARG A 131 -3.00 -2.76 1.88
C ARG A 131 -2.01 -2.23 2.90
N ALA A 132 -1.88 -0.90 3.01
CA ALA A 132 -1.02 -0.25 3.99
C ALA A 132 -1.35 -0.70 5.43
N THR A 133 -2.63 -0.83 5.74
CA THR A 133 -3.10 -1.30 7.05
C THR A 133 -2.74 -2.76 7.30
N ARG A 134 -2.99 -3.63 6.32
CA ARG A 134 -2.70 -5.07 6.42
C ARG A 134 -1.21 -5.34 6.58
N THR A 135 -0.36 -4.56 5.94
CA THR A 135 1.10 -4.71 6.00
C THR A 135 1.74 -3.91 7.13
N ARG A 136 0.94 -3.28 8.00
CA ARG A 136 1.38 -2.50 9.17
C ARG A 136 2.24 -1.28 8.81
N CYS A 137 2.06 -0.70 7.64
CA CYS A 137 2.78 0.49 7.20
C CYS A 137 2.16 1.77 7.78
N ALA A 138 2.40 2.06 9.06
CA ALA A 138 1.73 3.16 9.78
C ALA A 138 1.95 4.54 9.13
N ALA A 139 3.14 4.81 8.58
CA ALA A 139 3.43 6.06 7.88
C ALA A 139 2.64 6.19 6.58
N ALA A 140 2.47 5.07 5.84
CA ALA A 140 1.64 5.04 4.64
C ALA A 140 0.15 5.23 4.96
N VAL A 141 -0.35 4.58 6.03
CA VAL A 141 -1.73 4.78 6.52
C VAL A 141 -1.97 6.25 6.82
N LYS A 142 -1.09 6.90 7.61
CA LYS A 142 -1.19 8.33 7.92
C LYS A 142 -1.19 9.19 6.66
N CYS A 143 -0.31 8.89 5.70
CA CYS A 143 -0.21 9.62 4.44
C CYS A 143 -1.49 9.51 3.60
N LEU A 144 -2.03 8.29 3.45
CA LEU A 144 -3.24 8.02 2.68
C LEU A 144 -4.48 8.66 3.31
N LEU A 145 -4.63 8.56 4.64
CA LEU A 145 -5.72 9.23 5.36
C LEU A 145 -5.67 10.75 5.18
N ALA A 146 -4.48 11.36 5.37
CA ALA A 146 -4.28 12.79 5.19
C ALA A 146 -4.53 13.26 3.74
N ALA A 147 -4.38 12.36 2.76
CA ALA A 147 -4.65 12.61 1.35
C ALA A 147 -6.11 12.37 0.95
N GLY A 148 -7.00 12.00 1.88
CA GLY A 148 -8.43 11.83 1.62
C GLY A 148 -8.86 10.41 1.26
N SER A 149 -8.07 9.37 1.63
CA SER A 149 -8.56 7.99 1.50
C SER A 149 -9.83 7.76 2.30
N ASP A 150 -10.82 7.13 1.67
CA ASP A 150 -12.04 6.70 2.36
C ASP A 150 -11.77 5.46 3.24
N ALA A 151 -11.69 5.69 4.55
CA ALA A 151 -11.46 4.66 5.53
C ALA A 151 -12.69 3.78 5.82
N ARG A 152 -13.85 4.08 5.21
CA ARG A 152 -15.10 3.32 5.32
C ARG A 152 -15.31 2.36 4.15
N LEU A 153 -14.49 2.42 3.11
CA LEU A 153 -14.54 1.47 2.00
C LEU A 153 -14.43 0.04 2.52
N ARG A 154 -15.25 -0.83 1.94
CA ARG A 154 -15.27 -2.27 2.26
C ARG A 154 -14.65 -3.06 1.14
N ASN A 155 -13.79 -4.01 1.48
CA ASN A 155 -13.31 -5.01 0.54
C ASN A 155 -14.38 -6.09 0.28
N LYS A 156 -14.12 -7.05 -0.58
CA LYS A 156 -15.07 -8.14 -0.88
C LYS A 156 -15.41 -9.04 0.32
N SER A 157 -14.57 -9.08 1.34
CA SER A 157 -14.87 -9.78 2.60
C SER A 157 -15.77 -8.95 3.53
N GLY A 158 -16.12 -7.72 3.14
CA GLY A 158 -16.89 -6.78 3.93
C GLY A 158 -16.06 -5.93 4.89
N SER A 159 -14.76 -6.17 5.02
CA SER A 159 -13.90 -5.49 6.00
C SER A 159 -13.50 -4.11 5.51
N THR A 160 -13.56 -3.10 6.40
CA THR A 160 -12.92 -1.80 6.20
C THR A 160 -11.45 -1.86 6.61
N PRO A 161 -10.61 -0.87 6.24
CA PRO A 161 -9.23 -0.79 6.73
C PRO A 161 -9.14 -0.86 8.27
N PHE A 162 -10.09 -0.24 9.01
CA PHE A 162 -10.07 -0.28 10.46
C PHE A 162 -10.32 -1.69 11.01
N HIS A 163 -11.21 -2.49 10.39
CA HIS A 163 -11.39 -3.90 10.75
C HIS A 163 -10.10 -4.71 10.53
N LEU A 164 -9.32 -4.41 9.47
CA LEU A 164 -8.02 -5.05 9.25
C LEU A 164 -6.97 -4.63 10.29
N ALA A 165 -7.04 -3.39 10.79
CA ALA A 165 -6.11 -2.88 11.79
C ALA A 165 -6.20 -3.63 13.13
N VAL A 166 -7.38 -4.12 13.50
CA VAL A 166 -7.61 -4.83 14.77
C VAL A 166 -7.41 -6.34 14.69
N GLN A 167 -7.13 -6.88 13.50
CA GLN A 167 -6.85 -8.31 13.34
C GLN A 167 -5.44 -8.66 13.80
N ASP A 168 -5.28 -9.82 14.42
CA ASP A 168 -3.98 -10.34 14.88
C ASP A 168 -3.14 -10.94 13.74
N THR A 169 -3.69 -11.01 12.52
CA THR A 169 -3.05 -11.53 11.32
C THR A 169 -2.52 -10.41 10.44
N GLY A 170 -1.33 -10.56 9.91
CA GLY A 170 -0.73 -9.64 8.95
C GLY A 170 0.70 -10.03 8.60
N ARG A 171 1.23 -9.54 7.47
CA ARG A 171 2.67 -9.65 7.18
C ARG A 171 3.44 -8.91 8.28
N GLY A 172 4.40 -9.60 8.90
CA GLY A 172 5.16 -9.06 10.03
C GLY A 172 4.74 -9.64 11.38
N GLY A 173 3.68 -10.47 11.39
CA GLY A 173 3.19 -11.18 12.58
C GLY A 173 2.71 -10.25 13.71
N SER A 174 1.65 -10.62 14.37
CA SER A 174 1.16 -9.91 15.57
C SER A 174 2.06 -10.12 16.80
N GLY A 175 3.09 -10.96 16.68
CA GLY A 175 4.01 -11.31 17.76
C GLY A 175 5.22 -10.40 17.93
N ALA A 176 5.71 -9.77 16.85
CA ALA A 176 6.90 -8.92 16.92
C ALA A 176 6.55 -7.53 17.49
N ASP A 177 7.39 -7.01 18.39
CA ASP A 177 7.17 -5.70 19.03
C ASP A 177 7.01 -4.55 18.02
N VAL A 178 7.79 -4.58 16.95
CA VAL A 178 7.70 -3.62 15.83
C VAL A 178 6.32 -3.67 15.19
N ALA A 179 5.78 -4.87 14.94
CA ALA A 179 4.47 -5.03 14.32
C ALA A 179 3.33 -4.58 15.26
N ARG A 180 3.45 -4.86 16.57
CA ARG A 180 2.50 -4.39 17.59
C ARG A 180 2.54 -2.88 17.73
N ALA A 181 3.73 -2.27 17.73
CA ALA A 181 3.90 -0.81 17.79
C ALA A 181 3.24 -0.14 16.58
N ALA A 182 3.50 -0.65 15.38
CA ALA A 182 2.89 -0.17 14.15
C ALA A 182 1.36 -0.33 14.17
N GLN A 183 0.85 -1.48 14.63
CA GLN A 183 -0.58 -1.74 14.76
C GLN A 183 -1.25 -0.75 15.73
N ARG A 184 -0.64 -0.52 16.89
CA ARG A 184 -1.11 0.46 17.88
C ARG A 184 -1.16 1.86 17.28
N GLN A 185 -0.14 2.24 16.52
CA GLN A 185 -0.10 3.53 15.83
C GLN A 185 -1.20 3.66 14.80
N ILE A 186 -1.46 2.63 13.98
CA ILE A 186 -2.52 2.61 12.97
C ILE A 186 -3.90 2.73 13.62
N ILE A 187 -4.18 1.99 14.71
CA ILE A 187 -5.44 2.09 15.44
C ILE A 187 -5.66 3.54 15.94
N ARG A 188 -4.64 4.15 16.56
CA ARG A 188 -4.72 5.56 17.00
C ARG A 188 -4.99 6.53 15.85
N GLN A 189 -4.41 6.28 14.69
CA GLN A 189 -4.65 7.11 13.50
C GLN A 189 -6.11 7.04 13.05
N PHE A 190 -6.71 5.86 13.00
CA PHE A 190 -8.13 5.73 12.63
C PHE A 190 -9.04 6.43 13.65
N LEU A 191 -8.77 6.26 14.94
CA LEU A 191 -9.52 6.95 15.99
C LEU A 191 -9.38 8.48 15.88
N SER A 192 -8.16 9.00 15.69
CA SER A 192 -7.90 10.45 15.52
C SER A 192 -8.52 11.02 14.23
N PHE A 193 -8.81 10.18 13.24
CA PHE A 193 -9.56 10.55 12.03
C PHE A 193 -11.09 10.48 12.22
N GLY A 194 -11.57 10.31 13.45
CA GLY A 194 -12.98 10.30 13.78
C GLY A 194 -13.71 8.99 13.44
N LEU A 195 -12.98 7.90 13.24
CA LEU A 195 -13.60 6.58 13.13
C LEU A 195 -13.82 5.99 14.52
N THR A 196 -15.01 5.45 14.75
CA THR A 196 -15.39 4.88 16.03
C THR A 196 -15.25 3.36 16.04
N PRO A 197 -15.04 2.72 17.22
CA PRO A 197 -15.07 1.27 17.37
C PRO A 197 -16.41 0.63 16.98
N ALA A 198 -17.50 1.42 16.92
CA ALA A 198 -18.82 1.00 16.49
C ALA A 198 -18.98 0.88 14.96
N LEU A 199 -17.99 1.30 14.17
CA LEU A 199 -18.01 1.15 12.70
C LEU A 199 -18.26 -0.32 12.33
N LYS A 200 -19.32 -0.56 11.52
CA LYS A 200 -19.72 -1.91 11.11
C LYS A 200 -19.11 -2.32 9.77
N ASP A 201 -18.67 -3.56 9.68
CA ASP A 201 -18.28 -4.22 8.43
C ASP A 201 -19.50 -4.60 7.56
N GLY A 202 -19.27 -5.26 6.41
CA GLY A 202 -20.33 -5.74 5.52
C GLY A 202 -21.22 -6.85 6.10
N LYS A 203 -20.83 -7.43 7.25
CA LYS A 203 -21.58 -8.47 7.98
C LYS A 203 -22.22 -7.94 9.26
N GLY A 204 -22.18 -6.63 9.49
CA GLY A 204 -22.73 -5.99 10.67
C GLY A 204 -21.86 -6.07 11.92
N LYS A 205 -20.66 -6.68 11.87
CA LYS A 205 -19.72 -6.72 13.00
C LYS A 205 -19.05 -5.38 13.17
N THR A 206 -18.96 -4.92 14.42
CA THR A 206 -18.20 -3.70 14.74
C THR A 206 -16.69 -3.96 14.74
N VAL A 207 -15.90 -2.90 14.68
CA VAL A 207 -14.44 -2.98 14.87
C VAL A 207 -14.12 -3.60 16.22
N LEU A 208 -14.87 -3.24 17.27
CA LEU A 208 -14.72 -3.80 18.63
C LEU A 208 -14.99 -5.31 18.65
N ASP A 209 -16.05 -5.80 17.98
CA ASP A 209 -16.37 -7.23 17.86
C ASP A 209 -15.27 -8.00 17.12
N SER A 210 -14.57 -7.34 16.21
CA SER A 210 -13.48 -7.92 15.41
C SER A 210 -12.14 -7.99 16.15
N ALA A 211 -12.01 -7.24 17.26
CA ALA A 211 -10.79 -7.21 18.06
C ALA A 211 -10.75 -8.43 19.00
N ARG A 212 -9.78 -9.32 18.81
CA ARG A 212 -9.60 -10.54 19.63
C ARG A 212 -8.66 -10.32 20.82
N SER A 213 -7.62 -9.52 20.64
CA SER A 213 -6.62 -9.25 21.70
C SER A 213 -7.16 -8.29 22.75
N SER A 214 -6.93 -8.60 24.03
CA SER A 214 -7.34 -7.75 25.16
C SER A 214 -6.78 -6.34 25.08
N TRP A 215 -5.49 -6.19 24.71
CA TRP A 215 -4.87 -4.88 24.60
C TRP A 215 -5.49 -3.99 23.51
N ILE A 216 -5.99 -4.61 22.41
CA ILE A 216 -6.70 -3.86 21.35
C ILE A 216 -8.06 -3.42 21.88
N ARG A 217 -8.80 -4.32 22.55
CA ARG A 217 -10.10 -4.00 23.14
C ARG A 217 -9.99 -2.86 24.16
N ASN A 218 -8.99 -2.90 25.03
CA ASN A 218 -8.73 -1.81 25.98
C ASN A 218 -8.50 -0.48 25.28
N MET A 219 -7.63 -0.46 24.25
CA MET A 219 -7.39 0.77 23.45
C MET A 219 -8.66 1.32 22.81
N LEU A 220 -9.54 0.46 22.32
CA LEU A 220 -10.78 0.86 21.67
C LEU A 220 -11.83 1.37 22.67
N SER A 221 -11.81 0.84 23.91
CA SER A 221 -12.74 1.24 24.99
C SER A 221 -12.28 2.48 25.75
N GLU A 222 -10.95 2.74 25.82
CA GLU A 222 -10.38 3.90 26.51
C GLU A 222 -10.47 5.20 25.70
N ASN A 223 -10.93 5.12 24.45
CA ASN A 223 -11.07 6.29 23.58
C ASN A 223 -12.56 6.52 23.28
N PRO A 224 -13.31 7.13 24.22
CA PRO A 224 -14.69 7.52 23.98
C PRO A 224 -14.72 8.75 23.07
N ALA A 225 -14.60 8.54 21.76
CA ALA A 225 -15.09 9.50 20.79
C ALA A 225 -16.61 9.33 20.70
N ASP A 226 -17.28 9.67 21.76
CA ASP A 226 -18.70 9.99 21.77
C ASP A 226 -18.86 11.34 22.48
N PRO A 227 -18.97 12.44 21.75
CA PRO A 227 -19.66 13.60 22.27
C PRO A 227 -21.16 13.30 22.06
N GLY A 228 -21.88 13.01 23.17
CA GLY A 228 -23.32 12.95 23.20
C GLY A 228 -23.99 14.13 22.48
#